data_fae105b2871a3a1872cbcae322135928
#
_entry.id   fae105b2871a3a1872cbcae322135928
#
_cell.length_a   1.000
_cell.length_b   1.000
_cell.length_c   1.000
_cell.angle_alpha   90.00
_cell.angle_beta   90.00
_cell.angle_gamma   90.00
#
_symmetry.space_group_name_H-M   'P 1'
#
loop_
_entity.id
_entity.type
_entity.pdbx_description
1 polymer ?
#
loop_
_entity_poly.entity_id
_entity_poly.type
_entity_poly.pdbx_seq_one_letter_code
_entity_poly.pdbx_strand_id
1 'polypeptide(L)'
;MNAAARVLEKYASSGAQSCFHNRHIEPQIYAGLNGSNWRLRDYEARGGYQALRKVLGLDGGAGMSPEQIIAELKISDLRGRGGAGFPTGLKWSFIPHQFEGQKYIICNSDEGEPGTFKD
;
A
#
# COMPACT_ATOMS: atom_id res chain seq x y z
N MET A 1 1.94 30.04 8.75
CA MET A 1 2.13 28.56 8.81
C MET A 1 0.87 27.95 9.41
N ASN A 2 0.23 27.03 8.73
CA ASN A 2 -0.97 26.39 9.28
C ASN A 2 -0.59 25.31 10.33
N ALA A 3 -1.56 24.85 11.10
CA ALA A 3 -1.33 23.89 12.19
C ALA A 3 -0.70 22.58 11.67
N ALA A 4 -1.07 22.12 10.47
CA ALA A 4 -0.52 20.90 9.85
C ALA A 4 0.98 21.04 9.55
N ALA A 5 1.42 22.19 9.03
CA ALA A 5 2.84 22.44 8.76
C ALA A 5 3.69 22.39 10.04
N ARG A 6 3.18 22.92 11.16
CA ARG A 6 3.87 22.85 12.46
C ARG A 6 4.00 21.42 13.00
N VAL A 7 2.97 20.61 12.81
CA VAL A 7 3.01 19.19 13.20
C VAL A 7 4.07 18.46 12.37
N LEU A 8 4.08 18.65 11.05
CA LEU A 8 5.05 18.02 10.15
C LEU A 8 6.49 18.41 10.49
N GLU A 9 6.77 19.70 10.77
CA GLU A 9 8.10 20.16 11.20
C GLU A 9 8.56 19.47 12.50
N LYS A 10 7.66 19.37 13.48
CA LYS A 10 7.97 18.70 14.75
C LYS A 10 8.38 17.26 14.58
N TYR A 11 7.76 16.52 13.69
CA TYR A 11 8.06 15.10 13.44
C TYR A 11 9.26 14.92 12.49
N ALA A 12 9.42 15.77 11.49
CA ALA A 12 10.56 15.74 10.60
C ALA A 12 11.89 15.98 11.32
N SER A 13 11.91 16.90 12.30
CA SER A 13 13.10 17.22 13.10
C SER A 13 13.48 16.12 14.10
N SER A 14 12.65 15.11 14.30
CA SER A 14 12.85 14.08 15.32
C SER A 14 13.62 12.85 14.86
N GLY A 15 14.06 12.79 13.59
CA GLY A 15 14.70 11.60 13.01
C GLY A 15 13.78 10.40 12.89
N ALA A 16 12.46 10.60 13.02
CA ALA A 16 11.47 9.54 12.83
C ALA A 16 11.45 9.05 11.38
N GLN A 17 11.27 7.77 11.17
CA GLN A 17 11.13 7.17 9.83
C GLN A 17 9.83 7.61 9.14
N SER A 18 8.85 8.08 9.90
CA SER A 18 7.61 8.68 9.40
C SER A 18 7.19 9.86 10.26
N CYS A 19 6.69 10.93 9.63
CA CYS A 19 6.16 12.10 10.32
C CYS A 19 4.76 11.86 10.96
N PHE A 20 4.17 10.70 10.78
CA PHE A 20 2.79 10.38 11.18
C PHE A 20 2.68 9.36 12.31
N HIS A 21 3.77 8.96 12.94
CA HIS A 21 3.72 7.93 13.97
C HIS A 21 4.24 8.40 15.33
N ASN A 22 3.75 7.77 16.39
CA ASN A 22 4.35 7.86 17.71
C ASN A 22 5.66 7.04 17.73
N ARG A 23 6.68 7.54 18.41
CA ARG A 23 8.05 6.97 18.39
C ARG A 23 8.15 5.53 18.88
N HIS A 24 7.15 5.03 19.63
CA HIS A 24 7.11 3.67 20.15
C HIS A 24 6.37 2.69 19.20
N ILE A 25 5.85 3.18 18.06
CA ILE A 25 5.13 2.37 17.08
C ILE A 25 5.94 2.37 15.78
N GLU A 26 6.28 1.21 15.27
CA GLU A 26 6.90 1.07 13.97
C GLU A 26 5.85 1.29 12.87
N PRO A 27 5.99 2.30 12.00
CA PRO A 27 4.99 2.58 10.98
C PRO A 27 5.05 1.53 9.88
N GLN A 28 3.90 1.05 9.44
CA GLN A 28 3.77 0.15 8.28
C GLN A 28 3.24 0.89 7.05
N ILE A 29 2.05 1.47 7.15
CA ILE A 29 1.41 2.17 6.02
C ILE A 29 2.20 3.43 5.64
N TYR A 30 2.64 4.19 6.63
CA TYR A 30 3.41 5.42 6.42
C TYR A 30 4.93 5.24 6.54
N ALA A 31 5.40 3.99 6.45
CA ALA A 31 6.83 3.70 6.50
C ALA A 31 7.61 4.50 5.45
N GLY A 32 8.69 5.14 5.90
CA GLY A 32 9.56 5.94 5.03
C GLY A 32 9.01 7.29 4.60
N LEU A 33 7.80 7.70 5.02
CA LEU A 33 7.28 9.04 4.74
C LEU A 33 7.85 10.06 5.74
N ASN A 34 8.39 11.16 5.22
CA ASN A 34 8.99 12.24 6.01
C ASN A 34 8.27 13.61 5.85
N GLY A 35 7.13 13.63 5.15
CA GLY A 35 6.34 14.84 4.90
C GLY A 35 6.75 15.64 3.67
N SER A 36 7.88 15.29 3.02
CA SER A 36 8.36 15.98 1.81
C SER A 36 8.51 15.03 0.60
N ASN A 37 8.53 13.74 0.82
CA ASN A 37 8.82 12.69 -0.16
C ASN A 37 7.54 11.98 -0.65
N TRP A 38 6.53 12.73 -1.03
CA TRP A 38 5.19 12.25 -1.43
C TRP A 38 4.98 12.12 -2.94
N ARG A 39 5.96 12.53 -3.77
CA ARG A 39 5.83 12.47 -5.23
C ARG A 39 6.05 11.06 -5.75
N LEU A 40 5.60 10.79 -6.97
CA LEU A 40 5.79 9.51 -7.65
C LEU A 40 7.26 9.06 -7.65
N ARG A 41 8.18 9.93 -8.03
CA ARG A 41 9.63 9.65 -8.02
C ARG A 41 10.16 9.24 -6.64
N ASP A 42 9.61 9.84 -5.58
CA ASP A 42 10.01 9.56 -4.20
C ASP A 42 9.50 8.17 -3.76
N TYR A 43 8.31 7.77 -4.26
CA TYR A 43 7.75 6.44 -4.07
C TYR A 43 8.56 5.38 -4.81
N GLU A 44 8.88 5.63 -6.09
CA GLU A 44 9.70 4.72 -6.90
C GLU A 44 11.11 4.53 -6.32
N ALA A 45 11.75 5.61 -5.84
CA ALA A 45 13.05 5.56 -5.19
C ALA A 45 13.07 4.68 -3.92
N ARG A 46 11.91 4.49 -3.26
CA ARG A 46 11.76 3.59 -2.11
C ARG A 46 11.30 2.18 -2.49
N GLY A 47 11.35 1.82 -3.76
CA GLY A 47 10.94 0.51 -4.24
C GLY A 47 9.48 0.43 -4.69
N GLY A 48 8.81 1.57 -4.84
CA GLY A 48 7.46 1.63 -5.38
C GLY A 48 7.38 0.99 -6.78
N TYR A 49 6.29 0.28 -7.03
CA TYR A 49 5.99 -0.45 -8.26
C TYR A 49 6.94 -1.60 -8.62
N GLN A 50 7.96 -1.92 -7.81
CA GLN A 50 8.85 -3.05 -8.09
C GLN A 50 8.09 -4.38 -8.18
N ALA A 51 7.15 -4.62 -7.25
CA ALA A 51 6.32 -5.82 -7.28
C ALA A 51 5.45 -5.89 -8.55
N LEU A 52 4.86 -4.76 -8.97
CA LEU A 52 4.08 -4.67 -10.20
C LEU A 52 4.95 -4.98 -11.44
N ARG A 53 6.15 -4.41 -11.51
CA ARG A 53 7.09 -4.67 -12.61
C ARG A 53 7.48 -6.15 -12.67
N LYS A 54 7.75 -6.78 -11.53
CA LYS A 54 8.03 -8.22 -11.41
C LYS A 54 6.84 -9.05 -11.92
N VAL A 55 5.63 -8.73 -11.47
CA VAL A 55 4.40 -9.43 -11.88
C VAL A 55 4.17 -9.35 -13.39
N LEU A 56 4.41 -8.18 -13.98
CA LEU A 56 4.24 -7.95 -15.42
C LEU A 56 5.45 -8.38 -16.28
N GLY A 57 6.55 -8.82 -15.65
CA GLY A 57 7.76 -9.22 -16.37
C GLY A 57 8.50 -8.04 -17.02
N LEU A 58 8.29 -6.79 -16.57
CA LEU A 58 8.84 -5.60 -17.20
C LEU A 58 10.38 -5.48 -17.02
N ASP A 59 10.93 -6.18 -16.05
CA ASP A 59 12.38 -6.18 -15.77
C ASP A 59 13.09 -7.37 -16.45
N GLY A 60 12.52 -7.90 -17.56
CA GLY A 60 13.10 -8.99 -18.35
C GLY A 60 12.78 -10.40 -17.83
N GLY A 61 11.95 -10.53 -16.80
CA GLY A 61 11.45 -11.81 -16.31
C GLY A 61 10.20 -12.30 -17.05
N ALA A 62 9.82 -13.54 -16.80
CA ALA A 62 8.61 -14.16 -17.39
C ALA A 62 7.28 -13.59 -16.86
N GLY A 63 7.33 -12.73 -15.82
CA GLY A 63 6.14 -12.31 -15.10
C GLY A 63 5.61 -13.40 -14.15
N MET A 64 4.44 -13.16 -13.59
CA MET A 64 3.78 -14.09 -12.68
C MET A 64 2.36 -14.41 -13.17
N SER A 65 1.94 -15.68 -13.05
CA SER A 65 0.56 -16.05 -13.31
C SER A 65 -0.37 -15.56 -12.17
N PRO A 66 -1.69 -15.42 -12.43
CA PRO A 66 -2.64 -15.08 -11.37
C PRO A 66 -2.57 -16.01 -10.15
N GLU A 67 -2.36 -17.31 -10.38
CA GLU A 67 -2.27 -18.33 -9.33
C GLU A 67 -1.01 -18.13 -8.47
N GLN A 68 0.11 -17.78 -9.10
CA GLN A 68 1.35 -17.47 -8.40
C GLN A 68 1.21 -16.22 -7.53
N ILE A 69 0.51 -15.19 -8.03
CA ILE A 69 0.23 -13.97 -7.26
C ILE A 69 -0.64 -14.29 -6.04
N ILE A 70 -1.70 -15.09 -6.23
CA ILE A 70 -2.60 -15.51 -5.15
C ILE A 70 -1.84 -16.35 -4.11
N ALA A 71 -0.96 -17.25 -4.55
CA ALA A 71 -0.12 -18.05 -3.65
C ALA A 71 0.79 -17.16 -2.80
N GLU A 72 1.45 -16.19 -3.40
CA GLU A 72 2.30 -15.21 -2.70
C GLU A 72 1.53 -14.40 -1.67
N LEU A 73 0.32 -13.92 -2.03
CA LEU A 73 -0.56 -13.21 -1.11
C LEU A 73 -1.02 -14.07 0.08
N LYS A 74 -1.25 -15.37 -0.14
CA LYS A 74 -1.59 -16.31 0.95
C LYS A 74 -0.41 -16.54 1.88
N ILE A 75 0.80 -16.66 1.35
CA ILE A 75 2.02 -16.82 2.13
C ILE A 75 2.31 -15.57 2.97
N SER A 76 2.08 -14.38 2.42
CA SER A 76 2.30 -13.11 3.12
C SER A 76 1.31 -12.84 4.26
N ASP A 77 0.22 -13.60 4.34
CA ASP A 77 -0.93 -13.37 5.25
C ASP A 77 -1.44 -11.92 5.23
N LEU A 78 -1.33 -11.22 4.09
CA LEU A 78 -1.86 -9.89 3.93
C LEU A 78 -3.37 -9.89 4.15
N ARG A 79 -3.85 -8.99 5.00
CA ARG A 79 -5.26 -8.84 5.37
C ARG A 79 -5.78 -7.46 5.01
N GLY A 80 -7.08 -7.39 4.77
CA GLY A 80 -7.78 -6.14 4.54
C GLY A 80 -7.62 -5.16 5.70
N ARG A 81 -7.55 -3.88 5.38
CA ARG A 81 -7.40 -2.76 6.34
C ARG A 81 -8.69 -1.96 6.54
N GLY A 82 -9.80 -2.44 6.00
CA GLY A 82 -11.13 -1.82 6.18
C GLY A 82 -11.86 -2.22 7.47
N GLY A 83 -11.21 -2.93 8.40
CA GLY A 83 -11.76 -3.33 9.69
C GLY A 83 -11.96 -4.84 9.87
N ALA A 84 -12.48 -5.56 8.87
CA ALA A 84 -12.77 -6.99 8.96
C ALA A 84 -11.52 -7.91 8.95
N GLY A 85 -10.37 -7.43 8.51
CA GLY A 85 -9.15 -8.22 8.44
C GLY A 85 -9.24 -9.45 7.53
N PHE A 86 -10.07 -9.39 6.49
CA PHE A 86 -10.29 -10.53 5.61
C PHE A 86 -9.01 -10.89 4.83
N PRO A 87 -8.62 -12.19 4.71
CA PRO A 87 -7.41 -12.59 4.01
C PRO A 87 -7.44 -12.20 2.52
N THR A 88 -6.51 -11.36 2.10
CA THR A 88 -6.48 -10.80 0.75
C THR A 88 -6.29 -11.87 -0.33
N GLY A 89 -5.37 -12.82 -0.11
CA GLY A 89 -5.14 -13.91 -1.04
C GLY A 89 -6.35 -14.82 -1.22
N LEU A 90 -7.15 -15.02 -0.16
CA LEU A 90 -8.40 -15.75 -0.26
C LEU A 90 -9.44 -14.95 -1.05
N LYS A 91 -9.59 -13.65 -0.78
CA LYS A 91 -10.50 -12.78 -1.52
C LYS A 91 -10.20 -12.76 -3.02
N TRP A 92 -8.94 -12.67 -3.39
CA TRP A 92 -8.52 -12.67 -4.79
C TRP A 92 -8.77 -14.02 -5.48
N SER A 93 -8.73 -15.15 -4.75
CA SER A 93 -9.04 -16.46 -5.32
C SER A 93 -10.51 -16.64 -5.71
N PHE A 94 -11.41 -15.74 -5.29
CA PHE A 94 -12.82 -15.75 -5.70
C PHE A 94 -13.07 -15.12 -7.08
N ILE A 95 -12.06 -14.46 -7.66
CA ILE A 95 -12.20 -13.85 -8.99
C ILE A 95 -12.41 -14.98 -10.03
N PRO A 96 -13.49 -14.93 -10.82
CA PRO A 96 -13.73 -15.96 -11.84
C PRO A 96 -12.72 -15.83 -12.99
N HIS A 97 -11.73 -16.71 -13.03
CA HIS A 97 -10.64 -16.65 -14.01
C HIS A 97 -11.14 -16.86 -15.45
N GLN A 98 -12.20 -17.65 -15.62
CA GLN A 98 -12.78 -18.01 -16.93
C GLN A 98 -13.83 -17.00 -17.45
N PHE A 99 -14.04 -15.89 -16.71
CA PHE A 99 -14.97 -14.87 -17.17
C PHE A 99 -14.37 -14.10 -18.35
N GLU A 100 -14.99 -14.22 -19.52
CA GLU A 100 -14.53 -13.59 -20.77
C GLU A 100 -14.97 -12.12 -20.94
N GLY A 101 -15.86 -11.62 -20.08
CA GLY A 101 -16.35 -10.24 -20.11
C GLY A 101 -15.35 -9.24 -19.57
N GLN A 102 -15.68 -7.95 -19.69
CA GLN A 102 -14.90 -6.86 -19.15
C GLN A 102 -14.76 -6.99 -17.63
N LYS A 103 -13.54 -6.92 -17.13
CA LYS A 103 -13.22 -6.86 -15.70
C LYS A 103 -12.89 -5.44 -15.29
N TYR A 104 -13.35 -5.04 -14.11
CA TYR A 104 -13.14 -3.69 -13.57
C TYR A 104 -12.40 -3.77 -12.25
N ILE A 105 -11.53 -2.80 -12.01
CA ILE A 105 -10.91 -2.57 -10.71
C ILE A 105 -11.57 -1.34 -10.11
N ILE A 106 -12.08 -1.48 -8.88
CA ILE A 106 -12.69 -0.38 -8.14
C ILE A 106 -11.83 -0.14 -6.89
N CYS A 107 -11.29 1.08 -6.78
CA CYS A 107 -10.62 1.54 -5.58
C CYS A 107 -11.67 2.20 -4.68
N ASN A 108 -11.94 1.60 -3.53
CA ASN A 108 -12.75 2.24 -2.50
C ASN A 108 -11.81 3.02 -1.59
N SER A 109 -11.78 4.33 -1.78
CA SER A 109 -11.00 5.29 -0.98
C SER A 109 -11.90 6.18 -0.12
N ASP A 110 -13.14 5.75 0.14
CA ASP A 110 -14.03 6.45 1.06
C ASP A 110 -13.62 6.17 2.51
N GLU A 111 -13.24 7.22 3.21
CA GLU A 111 -12.87 7.19 4.63
C GLU A 111 -13.97 7.86 5.47
N GLY A 112 -15.10 7.14 5.63
CA GLY A 112 -16.29 7.65 6.32
C GLY A 112 -16.12 7.82 7.83
N GLU A 113 -15.15 7.17 8.47
CA GLU A 113 -14.94 7.25 9.90
C GLU A 113 -14.15 8.50 10.29
N PRO A 114 -14.63 9.28 11.27
CA PRO A 114 -13.90 10.45 11.76
C PRO A 114 -12.48 10.12 12.21
N GLY A 115 -11.49 10.88 11.74
CA GLY A 115 -10.09 10.71 12.10
C GLY A 115 -9.33 9.69 11.26
N THR A 116 -9.97 8.96 10.37
CA THR A 116 -9.30 8.09 9.39
C THR A 116 -8.74 8.93 8.24
N PHE A 117 -7.52 8.64 7.81
CA PHE A 117 -6.84 9.38 6.73
C PHE A 117 -5.74 8.55 6.04
N LYS A 118 -5.93 7.25 5.91
CA LYS A 118 -4.94 6.31 5.36
C LYS A 118 -5.01 6.15 3.85
N ASP A 119 -6.20 6.29 3.24
CA ASP A 119 -6.47 6.09 1.81
C ASP A 119 -6.25 7.39 1.04
#